data_1427bb7d9f8b1af72be56f2c8c426297
#
_entry.id   1427bb7d9f8b1af72be56f2c8c426297
#
_cell.length_a   1.000
_cell.length_b   1.000
_cell.length_c   1.000
_cell.angle_alpha   90.00
_cell.angle_beta   90.00
_cell.angle_gamma   90.00
#
_symmetry.space_group_name_H-M   'P 1'
#
loop_
_entity.id
_entity.type
_entity.pdbx_description
1 polymer ?
#
loop_
_entity_poly.entity_id
_entity_poly.type
_entity_poly.pdbx_seq_one_letter_code
_entity_poly.pdbx_strand_id
1 'polypeptide(L)'
;MKENKKSVSTRRASSHCKASKEKKEDFMMLPTVDFCFKELMQNDNIRKNIIAALLNVPPREVENTELMPTILRKESKDDKYGILDVRVRLKDGEQIDFEMQVEAFDCWANRSVYYLSKMYAGEIKEGEGYDCLKKCIHVSILAYDHFLDDKECY
;
A
#
# COMPACT_ATOMS: atom_id res chain seq x y z
N MET A 1 -85.64 -33.87 11.05
CA MET A 1 -84.64 -32.82 11.24
C MET A 1 -83.31 -33.55 11.39
N LYS A 2 -82.48 -33.52 10.33
CA LYS A 2 -81.11 -34.09 10.33
C LYS A 2 -80.21 -33.05 9.70
N GLU A 3 -79.32 -32.47 10.51
CA GLU A 3 -78.32 -31.52 10.08
C GLU A 3 -77.15 -32.26 9.42
N ASN A 4 -76.78 -31.76 8.25
CA ASN A 4 -75.67 -32.27 7.44
C ASN A 4 -74.45 -31.42 7.69
N LYS A 5 -73.46 -31.94 8.42
CA LYS A 5 -72.14 -31.28 8.59
C LYS A 5 -71.24 -31.59 7.39
N LYS A 6 -70.96 -30.58 6.58
CA LYS A 6 -69.94 -30.66 5.53
C LYS A 6 -68.53 -30.40 6.17
N SER A 7 -67.64 -31.36 6.06
CA SER A 7 -66.22 -31.23 6.41
C SER A 7 -65.50 -30.47 5.30
N VAL A 8 -64.85 -29.38 5.67
CA VAL A 8 -63.97 -28.61 4.79
C VAL A 8 -62.55 -29.14 4.96
N SER A 9 -62.01 -29.74 3.88
CA SER A 9 -60.62 -30.20 3.78
C SER A 9 -59.72 -29.02 3.44
N THR A 10 -58.86 -28.61 4.38
CA THR A 10 -57.87 -27.57 4.18
C THR A 10 -56.62 -28.21 3.58
N ARG A 11 -56.38 -27.96 2.28
CA ARG A 11 -55.10 -28.31 1.61
C ARG A 11 -54.04 -27.30 2.02
N ARG A 12 -53.02 -27.74 2.78
CA ARG A 12 -51.80 -26.99 3.04
C ARG A 12 -50.99 -26.94 1.76
N ALA A 13 -50.83 -25.76 1.20
CA ALA A 13 -49.85 -25.47 0.17
C ALA A 13 -48.46 -25.33 0.82
N SER A 14 -47.55 -26.25 0.54
CA SER A 14 -46.15 -26.15 0.92
C SER A 14 -45.43 -25.18 -0.06
N SER A 15 -45.23 -23.96 0.38
CA SER A 15 -44.37 -23.03 -0.35
C SER A 15 -42.89 -23.43 -0.18
N HIS A 16 -42.33 -24.04 -1.23
CA HIS A 16 -40.87 -24.19 -1.35
C HIS A 16 -40.27 -22.82 -1.58
N CYS A 17 -39.75 -22.22 -0.53
CA CYS A 17 -38.89 -21.06 -0.64
C CYS A 17 -37.54 -21.52 -1.22
N LYS A 18 -37.34 -21.31 -2.52
CA LYS A 18 -36.03 -21.46 -3.14
C LYS A 18 -35.15 -20.30 -2.64
N ALA A 19 -34.28 -20.60 -1.68
CA ALA A 19 -33.21 -19.69 -1.32
C ALA A 19 -32.30 -19.50 -2.54
N SER A 20 -32.42 -18.37 -3.18
CA SER A 20 -31.43 -17.89 -4.16
C SER A 20 -30.11 -17.74 -3.42
N LYS A 21 -29.12 -18.57 -3.74
CA LYS A 21 -27.73 -18.34 -3.35
C LYS A 21 -27.26 -17.06 -4.05
N GLU A 22 -27.33 -15.95 -3.35
CA GLU A 22 -26.59 -14.75 -3.74
C GLU A 22 -25.12 -15.16 -3.85
N LYS A 23 -24.56 -15.07 -5.05
CA LYS A 23 -23.11 -15.12 -5.23
C LYS A 23 -22.58 -13.93 -4.44
N LYS A 24 -21.87 -14.19 -3.33
CA LYS A 24 -20.98 -13.20 -2.75
C LYS A 24 -19.99 -12.85 -3.84
N GLU A 25 -20.10 -11.66 -4.41
CA GLU A 25 -19.03 -11.08 -5.19
C GLU A 25 -17.86 -10.97 -4.23
N ASP A 26 -16.75 -11.64 -4.54
CA ASP A 26 -15.53 -11.51 -3.77
C ASP A 26 -15.07 -10.06 -3.90
N PHE A 27 -15.18 -9.30 -2.83
CA PHE A 27 -14.70 -7.92 -2.78
C PHE A 27 -13.18 -7.95 -2.89
N MET A 28 -12.66 -7.46 -4.02
CA MET A 28 -11.22 -7.29 -4.24
C MET A 28 -10.82 -5.84 -4.03
N MET A 29 -10.04 -5.59 -3.00
CA MET A 29 -9.51 -4.25 -2.72
C MET A 29 -8.38 -3.94 -3.71
N LEU A 30 -8.43 -2.74 -4.30
CA LEU A 30 -7.40 -2.29 -5.24
C LEU A 30 -6.10 -1.94 -4.49
N PRO A 31 -4.92 -2.23 -5.08
CA PRO A 31 -3.62 -1.85 -4.49
C PRO A 31 -3.43 -0.35 -4.29
N THR A 32 -4.21 0.50 -4.99
CA THR A 32 -4.22 1.96 -4.82
C THR A 32 -4.84 2.42 -3.51
N VAL A 33 -5.54 1.54 -2.78
CA VAL A 33 -6.03 1.83 -1.44
C VAL A 33 -4.86 1.72 -0.46
N ASP A 34 -4.58 2.78 0.28
CA ASP A 34 -3.45 2.90 1.21
C ASP A 34 -3.25 1.67 2.12
N PHE A 35 -4.33 1.21 2.74
CA PHE A 35 -4.30 0.00 3.57
C PHE A 35 -3.87 -1.24 2.78
N CYS A 36 -4.44 -1.45 1.57
CA CYS A 36 -4.10 -2.60 0.74
C CYS A 36 -2.64 -2.57 0.31
N PHE A 37 -2.14 -1.40 -0.09
CA PHE A 37 -0.74 -1.22 -0.46
C PHE A 37 0.20 -1.56 0.70
N LYS A 38 -0.07 -1.02 1.89
CA LYS A 38 0.72 -1.30 3.10
C LYS A 38 0.70 -2.78 3.47
N GLU A 39 -0.45 -3.45 3.39
CA GLU A 39 -0.56 -4.90 3.63
C GLU A 39 0.21 -5.74 2.59
N LEU A 40 0.14 -5.37 1.31
CA LEU A 40 0.94 -6.03 0.27
C LEU A 40 2.43 -5.93 0.56
N MET A 41 2.90 -4.77 1.02
CA MET A 41 4.31 -4.54 1.36
C MET A 41 4.76 -5.26 2.64
N GLN A 42 3.84 -5.74 3.50
CA GLN A 42 4.17 -6.63 4.61
C GLN A 42 4.66 -8.01 4.13
N ASN A 43 4.17 -8.47 2.99
CA ASN A 43 4.59 -9.74 2.43
C ASN A 43 6.02 -9.64 1.85
N ASP A 44 6.97 -10.37 2.43
CA ASP A 44 8.37 -10.33 2.03
C ASP A 44 8.61 -10.66 0.56
N ASN A 45 7.90 -11.67 0.03
CA ASN A 45 8.04 -12.07 -1.37
C ASN A 45 7.50 -11.00 -2.32
N ILE A 46 6.35 -10.40 -2.02
CA ILE A 46 5.78 -9.32 -2.83
C ILE A 46 6.70 -8.12 -2.80
N ARG A 47 7.14 -7.70 -1.62
CA ARG A 47 8.06 -6.58 -1.44
C ARG A 47 9.36 -6.75 -2.20
N LYS A 48 10.00 -7.92 -2.10
CA LYS A 48 11.23 -8.24 -2.86
C LYS A 48 11.04 -8.19 -4.36
N ASN A 49 9.94 -8.71 -4.87
CA ASN A 49 9.66 -8.67 -6.31
C ASN A 49 9.40 -7.24 -6.81
N ILE A 50 8.71 -6.40 -6.04
CA ILE A 50 8.50 -4.99 -6.37
C ILE A 50 9.85 -4.25 -6.41
N ILE A 51 10.70 -4.44 -5.39
CA ILE A 51 12.03 -3.84 -5.32
C ILE A 51 12.91 -4.32 -6.47
N ALA A 52 12.90 -5.61 -6.77
CA ALA A 52 13.66 -6.18 -7.86
C ALA A 52 13.26 -5.59 -9.23
N ALA A 53 11.96 -5.46 -9.47
CA ALA A 53 11.44 -4.82 -10.68
C ALA A 53 11.86 -3.36 -10.79
N LEU A 54 11.77 -2.61 -9.68
CA LEU A 54 12.15 -1.21 -9.61
C LEU A 54 13.65 -0.98 -9.87
N LEU A 55 14.49 -1.81 -9.26
CA LEU A 55 15.95 -1.73 -9.42
C LEU A 55 16.45 -2.39 -10.71
N ASN A 56 15.56 -3.02 -11.48
CA ASN A 56 15.88 -3.79 -12.69
C ASN A 56 16.93 -4.90 -12.43
N VAL A 57 16.76 -5.62 -11.33
CA VAL A 57 17.60 -6.76 -10.94
C VAL A 57 16.76 -8.02 -10.76
N PRO A 58 17.34 -9.22 -10.86
CA PRO A 58 16.62 -10.46 -10.54
C PRO A 58 16.19 -10.50 -9.08
N PRO A 59 15.00 -11.02 -8.73
CA PRO A 59 14.52 -11.08 -7.34
C PRO A 59 15.46 -11.79 -6.36
N ARG A 60 16.28 -12.72 -6.84
CA ARG A 60 17.30 -13.41 -6.04
C ARG A 60 18.44 -12.51 -5.56
N GLU A 61 18.64 -11.35 -6.21
CA GLU A 61 19.64 -10.36 -5.82
C GLU A 61 19.14 -9.41 -4.73
N VAL A 62 17.81 -9.30 -4.57
CA VAL A 62 17.19 -8.61 -3.46
C VAL A 62 17.14 -9.57 -2.27
N GLU A 63 18.21 -9.55 -1.47
CA GLU A 63 18.32 -10.46 -0.32
C GLU A 63 17.36 -10.05 0.81
N ASN A 64 17.86 -9.65 1.95
CA ASN A 64 17.04 -9.30 3.11
C ASN A 64 16.48 -7.89 2.98
N THR A 65 15.18 -7.75 3.22
CA THR A 65 14.49 -6.46 3.28
C THR A 65 13.87 -6.29 4.66
N GLU A 66 14.08 -5.16 5.29
CA GLU A 66 13.55 -4.83 6.61
C GLU A 66 12.57 -3.67 6.50
N LEU A 67 11.36 -3.83 7.04
CA LEU A 67 10.43 -2.72 7.17
C LEU A 67 10.87 -1.80 8.29
N MET A 68 11.03 -0.52 7.99
CA MET A 68 11.47 0.51 8.91
C MET A 68 10.29 1.31 9.46
N PRO A 69 10.45 1.98 10.61
CA PRO A 69 9.48 2.97 11.07
C PRO A 69 9.26 4.05 10.01
N THR A 70 8.00 4.35 9.72
CA THR A 70 7.60 5.32 8.69
C THR A 70 7.61 6.76 9.18
N ILE A 71 7.66 6.97 10.50
CA ILE A 71 7.71 8.31 11.10
C ILE A 71 9.14 8.84 11.04
N LEU A 72 9.34 9.91 10.27
CA LEU A 72 10.60 10.64 10.23
C LEU A 72 10.75 11.52 11.48
N ARG A 73 11.89 11.43 12.13
CA ARG A 73 12.15 12.18 13.37
C ARG A 73 12.10 13.68 13.12
N LYS A 74 11.56 14.39 14.09
CA LYS A 74 11.71 15.83 14.22
C LYS A 74 12.97 16.14 15.00
N GLU A 75 13.72 17.12 14.55
CA GLU A 75 14.89 17.66 15.26
C GLU A 75 14.47 18.80 16.20
N SER A 76 13.41 19.52 15.85
CA SER A 76 12.81 20.57 16.66
C SER A 76 11.29 20.45 16.78
N LYS A 77 10.68 21.22 17.68
CA LYS A 77 9.21 21.26 17.84
C LYS A 77 8.52 21.83 16.59
N ASP A 78 9.18 22.73 15.90
CA ASP A 78 8.64 23.46 14.74
C ASP A 78 8.87 22.71 13.42
N ASP A 79 9.62 21.62 13.44
CA ASP A 79 9.85 20.81 12.25
C ASP A 79 8.55 20.23 11.71
N LYS A 80 8.43 20.25 10.39
CA LYS A 80 7.33 19.57 9.72
C LYS A 80 7.42 18.06 9.95
N TYR A 81 6.30 17.46 10.35
CA TYR A 81 6.18 16.03 10.51
C TYR A 81 6.27 15.34 9.15
N GLY A 82 7.10 14.33 9.02
CA GLY A 82 7.14 13.45 7.85
C GLY A 82 6.62 12.06 8.25
N ILE A 83 5.63 11.59 7.53
CA ILE A 83 5.11 10.23 7.67
C ILE A 83 5.15 9.61 6.28
N LEU A 84 5.91 8.54 6.14
CA LEU A 84 6.04 7.76 4.92
C LEU A 84 4.96 6.66 4.89
N ASP A 85 4.60 6.19 3.70
CA ASP A 85 3.68 5.06 3.59
C ASP A 85 4.38 3.74 3.90
N VAL A 86 5.48 3.46 3.22
CA VAL A 86 6.30 2.26 3.45
C VAL A 86 7.77 2.60 3.32
N ARG A 87 8.56 2.27 4.34
CA ARG A 87 10.01 2.44 4.34
C ARG A 87 10.70 1.10 4.48
N VAL A 88 11.62 0.80 3.58
CA VAL A 88 12.35 -0.47 3.53
C VAL A 88 13.86 -0.20 3.60
N ARG A 89 14.57 -1.00 4.39
CA ARG A 89 16.04 -1.05 4.37
C ARG A 89 16.48 -2.33 3.67
N LEU A 90 17.46 -2.21 2.79
CA LEU A 90 18.13 -3.33 2.13
C LEU A 90 19.30 -3.83 2.97
N LYS A 91 19.84 -5.00 2.62
CA LYS A 91 20.95 -5.65 3.33
C LYS A 91 22.22 -4.80 3.44
N ASP A 92 22.51 -4.02 2.40
CA ASP A 92 23.68 -3.13 2.33
C ASP A 92 23.51 -1.80 3.05
N GLY A 93 22.31 -1.58 3.65
CA GLY A 93 21.93 -0.38 4.37
C GLY A 93 21.25 0.69 3.51
N GLU A 94 21.13 0.49 2.19
CA GLU A 94 20.33 1.38 1.33
C GLU A 94 18.86 1.39 1.78
N GLN A 95 18.20 2.51 1.55
CA GLN A 95 16.80 2.65 1.94
C GLN A 95 15.92 3.05 0.77
N ILE A 96 14.72 2.50 0.77
CA ILE A 96 13.69 2.82 -0.22
C ILE A 96 12.44 3.25 0.53
N ASP A 97 11.90 4.39 0.14
CA ASP A 97 10.60 4.91 0.55
C ASP A 97 9.62 4.73 -0.61
N PHE A 98 8.47 4.15 -0.32
CA PHE A 98 7.38 3.98 -1.27
C PHE A 98 6.19 4.81 -0.82
N GLU A 99 5.72 5.67 -1.70
CA GLU A 99 4.53 6.52 -1.49
C GLU A 99 3.46 6.19 -2.53
N MET A 100 2.23 5.92 -2.09
CA MET A 100 1.07 5.73 -2.96
C MET A 100 0.28 7.04 -3.05
N GLN A 101 0.31 7.68 -4.21
CA GLN A 101 -0.37 8.96 -4.42
C GLN A 101 -1.54 8.80 -5.39
N VAL A 102 -2.76 8.86 -4.86
CA VAL A 102 -3.99 8.63 -5.66
C VAL A 102 -4.49 9.92 -6.31
N GLU A 103 -4.33 11.06 -5.64
CA GLU A 103 -4.79 12.37 -6.12
C GLU A 103 -3.62 13.27 -6.47
N ALA A 104 -3.78 14.08 -7.50
CA ALA A 104 -2.79 15.08 -7.88
C ALA A 104 -2.59 16.12 -6.75
N PHE A 105 -1.34 16.45 -6.51
CA PHE A 105 -0.95 17.38 -5.46
C PHE A 105 0.13 18.34 -5.97
N ASP A 106 -0.17 19.63 -6.00
CA ASP A 106 0.69 20.65 -6.63
C ASP A 106 2.11 20.70 -6.09
N CYS A 107 2.29 20.39 -4.79
CA CYS A 107 3.60 20.38 -4.14
C CYS A 107 4.22 18.98 -4.06
N TRP A 108 3.76 18.03 -4.88
CA TRP A 108 4.24 16.64 -4.85
C TRP A 108 5.77 16.55 -4.94
N ALA A 109 6.38 17.19 -5.92
CA ALA A 109 7.84 17.15 -6.12
C ALA A 109 8.61 17.70 -4.89
N ASN A 110 8.14 18.81 -4.32
CA ASN A 110 8.75 19.39 -3.11
C ASN A 110 8.62 18.46 -1.91
N ARG A 111 7.47 17.79 -1.76
CA ARG A 111 7.26 16.80 -0.70
C ARG A 111 8.17 15.60 -0.85
N SER A 112 8.31 15.08 -2.06
CA SER A 112 9.20 13.96 -2.37
C SER A 112 10.66 14.27 -2.04
N VAL A 113 11.15 15.44 -2.45
CA VAL A 113 12.50 15.91 -2.11
C VAL A 113 12.65 16.10 -0.59
N TYR A 114 11.65 16.64 0.08
CA TYR A 114 11.67 16.81 1.55
C TYR A 114 11.79 15.47 2.28
N TYR A 115 11.00 14.47 1.89
CA TYR A 115 11.04 13.15 2.50
C TYR A 115 12.39 12.45 2.25
N LEU A 116 12.86 12.47 1.01
CA LEU A 116 14.16 11.91 0.64
C LEU A 116 15.30 12.56 1.42
N SER A 117 15.30 13.90 1.54
CA SER A 117 16.32 14.65 2.27
C SER A 117 16.32 14.32 3.75
N LYS A 118 15.14 14.25 4.38
CA LYS A 118 15.01 13.86 5.79
C LYS A 118 15.45 12.42 6.03
N MET A 119 15.11 11.51 5.13
CA MET A 119 15.53 10.12 5.21
C MET A 119 17.06 10.00 5.14
N TYR A 120 17.67 10.68 4.17
CA TYR A 120 19.11 10.68 3.96
C TYR A 120 19.89 11.35 5.11
N ALA A 121 19.47 12.54 5.53
CA ALA A 121 20.08 13.25 6.65
C ALA A 121 19.95 12.51 7.99
N GLY A 122 18.85 11.77 8.17
CA GLY A 122 18.62 10.99 9.39
C GLY A 122 19.51 9.74 9.55
N GLU A 123 20.31 9.40 8.53
CA GLU A 123 21.21 8.24 8.59
C GLU A 123 22.57 8.55 9.26
N ILE A 124 22.94 9.82 9.36
CA ILE A 124 24.23 10.24 9.93
C ILE A 124 24.02 10.90 11.31
N LYS A 125 24.94 10.62 12.22
CA LYS A 125 24.98 11.22 13.55
C LYS A 125 26.16 12.13 13.72
N GLU A 126 26.14 12.95 14.77
CA GLU A 126 27.26 13.79 15.14
C GLU A 126 28.53 12.95 15.36
N GLY A 127 29.62 13.33 14.71
CA GLY A 127 30.92 12.66 14.80
C GLY A 127 31.13 11.52 13.79
N GLU A 128 30.11 11.12 13.04
CA GLU A 128 30.25 10.13 11.96
C GLU A 128 30.76 10.79 10.66
N GLY A 129 31.56 10.06 9.90
CA GLY A 129 32.02 10.49 8.58
C GLY A 129 30.94 10.36 7.52
N TYR A 130 30.93 11.21 6.52
CA TYR A 130 29.96 11.17 5.41
C TYR A 130 30.04 9.91 4.56
N ASP A 131 31.09 9.13 4.68
CA ASP A 131 31.29 7.83 4.03
C ASP A 131 30.35 6.73 4.57
N CYS A 132 29.74 6.94 5.75
CA CYS A 132 28.74 6.03 6.29
C CYS A 132 27.37 6.17 5.60
N LEU A 133 27.11 7.28 4.91
CA LEU A 133 25.84 7.52 4.24
C LEU A 133 25.59 6.51 3.12
N LYS A 134 24.39 5.96 3.11
CA LYS A 134 23.95 4.99 2.11
C LYS A 134 22.93 5.63 1.17
N LYS A 135 22.76 5.02 0.01
CA LYS A 135 21.79 5.48 -0.98
C LYS A 135 20.38 5.43 -0.42
N CYS A 136 19.63 6.50 -0.63
CA CYS A 136 18.19 6.58 -0.37
C CYS A 136 17.45 6.76 -1.69
N ILE A 137 16.38 6.04 -1.86
CA ILE A 137 15.51 6.07 -3.03
C ILE A 137 14.10 6.46 -2.56
N HIS A 138 13.49 7.43 -3.21
CA HIS A 138 12.08 7.77 -3.03
C HIS A 138 11.32 7.34 -4.27
N VAL A 139 10.27 6.56 -4.10
CA VAL A 139 9.43 6.02 -5.15
C VAL A 139 8.01 6.49 -4.93
N SER A 140 7.50 7.28 -5.86
CA SER A 140 6.07 7.64 -5.87
C SER A 140 5.34 6.80 -6.92
N ILE A 141 4.33 6.08 -6.47
CA ILE A 141 3.40 5.35 -7.33
C ILE A 141 2.18 6.25 -7.53
N LEU A 142 2.05 6.81 -8.74
CA LEU A 142 1.02 7.79 -9.05
C LEU A 142 -0.15 7.10 -9.74
N ALA A 143 -1.37 7.31 -9.26
CA ALA A 143 -2.59 6.84 -9.90
C ALA A 143 -3.16 7.88 -10.90
N TYR A 144 -2.32 8.80 -11.36
CA TYR A 144 -2.66 9.86 -12.32
C TYR A 144 -1.44 10.21 -13.17
N ASP A 145 -1.68 10.80 -14.37
CA ASP A 145 -0.62 11.28 -15.24
C ASP A 145 -0.05 12.58 -14.68
N HIS A 146 1.18 12.52 -14.20
CA HIS A 146 1.89 13.70 -13.69
C HIS A 146 2.74 14.37 -14.77
N PHE A 147 3.31 13.58 -15.66
CA PHE A 147 4.13 14.07 -16.77
C PHE A 147 3.29 14.13 -18.03
N LEU A 148 3.31 15.27 -18.71
CA LEU A 148 2.51 15.53 -19.91
C LEU A 148 3.26 15.19 -21.20
N ASP A 149 4.12 14.19 -21.18
CA ASP A 149 4.80 13.69 -22.37
C ASP A 149 4.40 12.25 -22.69
N ASP A 150 4.72 11.82 -23.93
CA ASP A 150 4.33 10.51 -24.44
C ASP A 150 5.20 9.34 -23.94
N LYS A 151 5.96 9.53 -22.85
CA LYS A 151 6.77 8.46 -22.28
C LYS A 151 5.94 7.57 -21.35
N GLU A 152 6.15 6.27 -21.48
CA GLU A 152 5.44 5.27 -20.66
C GLU A 152 6.05 5.15 -19.24
N CYS A 153 7.30 5.55 -19.04
CA CYS A 153 7.99 5.54 -17.73
C CYS A 153 9.15 6.56 -17.66
N TYR A 154 9.55 6.89 -16.44
CA TYR A 154 10.64 7.80 -16.09
C TYR A 154 11.63 7.14 -15.12
#